data_28c629669a080dceeaf6a2bc4425a5c4
#
_entry.id   28c629669a080dceeaf6a2bc4425a5c4
#
_cell.length_a   1.000
_cell.length_b   1.000
_cell.length_c   1.000
_cell.angle_alpha   90.00
_cell.angle_beta   90.00
_cell.angle_gamma   90.00
#
_symmetry.space_group_name_H-M   'P 1'
#
loop_
_entity.id
_entity.type
_entity.pdbx_description
1 polymer ?
#
loop_
_entity_poly.entity_id
_entity_poly.type
_entity_poly.pdbx_seq_one_letter_code
_entity_poly.pdbx_strand_id
1 'polypeptide(L)'
;MTRILQIRRGTSAQNDNFTGLAGEITMDTTNKTLRVHDGETLGGFALARADAVPNAFDITSVSAAFWTTLFSTYQTNSIQSETSDLTTITNSPYIDCTMVYNQIPKTATATLVCQSPEAGYSIDDEVCAFGVGNYGCPNLNTYVESGALHVRLYVNEQNIWVFHKTDATPTNITLNKWKIKFTVCY
;
A
#
# COMPACT_ATOMS: atom_id res chain seq x y z
N MET A 1 17.10 51.03 -40.21
CA MET A 1 16.26 49.99 -40.87
C MET A 1 16.28 48.73 -40.01
N THR A 2 15.12 48.29 -39.55
CA THR A 2 15.01 47.00 -38.82
C THR A 2 15.10 45.86 -39.80
N ARG A 3 16.08 44.96 -39.64
CA ARG A 3 16.14 43.73 -40.42
C ARG A 3 15.31 42.66 -39.80
N ILE A 4 14.39 42.07 -40.57
CA ILE A 4 13.52 40.96 -40.11
C ILE A 4 14.06 39.69 -40.77
N LEU A 5 14.42 38.70 -39.95
CA LEU A 5 14.75 37.36 -40.42
C LEU A 5 13.44 36.55 -40.50
N GLN A 6 13.13 36.00 -41.67
CA GLN A 6 12.02 35.07 -41.85
C GLN A 6 12.58 33.69 -42.23
N ILE A 7 12.18 32.68 -41.46
CA ILE A 7 12.50 31.30 -41.81
C ILE A 7 11.47 30.75 -42.80
N ARG A 8 11.84 29.68 -43.53
CA ARG A 8 10.90 28.98 -44.43
C ARG A 8 9.68 28.52 -43.64
N ARG A 9 8.52 28.61 -44.28
CA ARG A 9 7.23 28.27 -43.64
C ARG A 9 6.31 27.59 -44.64
N GLY A 10 5.48 26.68 -44.17
CA GLY A 10 4.50 25.97 -44.95
C GLY A 10 3.41 25.42 -44.06
N THR A 11 2.32 24.91 -44.65
CA THR A 11 1.33 24.11 -43.91
C THR A 11 1.94 22.79 -43.47
N SER A 12 1.31 22.04 -42.59
CA SER A 12 1.75 20.71 -42.18
C SER A 12 1.97 19.82 -43.42
N ALA A 13 0.98 19.78 -44.33
CA ALA A 13 1.09 18.97 -45.54
C ALA A 13 2.28 19.37 -46.47
N GLN A 14 2.61 20.66 -46.52
CA GLN A 14 3.79 21.13 -47.27
C GLN A 14 5.10 20.75 -46.57
N ASN A 15 5.15 20.89 -45.27
CA ASN A 15 6.30 20.47 -44.47
C ASN A 15 6.53 18.95 -44.52
N ASP A 16 5.43 18.16 -44.41
CA ASP A 16 5.50 16.70 -44.44
C ASP A 16 6.07 16.14 -45.74
N ASN A 17 5.99 16.90 -46.83
CA ASN A 17 6.56 16.56 -48.15
C ASN A 17 7.85 17.29 -48.49
N PHE A 18 8.53 17.89 -47.52
CA PHE A 18 9.75 18.65 -47.72
C PHE A 18 10.90 18.04 -46.93
N THR A 19 12.00 17.78 -47.60
CA THR A 19 13.29 17.42 -47.01
C THR A 19 14.21 18.63 -47.01
N GLY A 20 14.41 19.24 -45.85
CA GLY A 20 15.32 20.37 -45.68
C GLY A 20 16.77 19.92 -45.52
N LEU A 21 17.71 20.81 -45.69
CA LEU A 21 19.14 20.56 -45.44
C LEU A 21 19.39 20.29 -43.96
N ALA A 22 20.47 19.60 -43.64
CA ALA A 22 20.85 19.35 -42.23
C ALA A 22 21.01 20.67 -41.47
N GLY A 23 20.26 20.83 -40.36
CA GLY A 23 20.22 22.04 -39.56
C GLY A 23 19.27 23.12 -40.09
N GLU A 24 18.59 22.92 -41.23
CA GLU A 24 17.55 23.83 -41.68
C GLU A 24 16.34 23.79 -40.72
N ILE A 25 15.77 24.98 -40.46
CA ILE A 25 14.58 25.14 -39.61
C ILE A 25 13.44 25.63 -40.50
N THR A 26 12.29 24.97 -40.39
CA THR A 26 11.05 25.41 -41.01
C THR A 26 9.97 25.67 -40.00
N MET A 27 8.98 26.52 -40.36
CA MET A 27 7.81 26.81 -39.54
C MET A 27 6.59 26.08 -40.13
N ASP A 28 5.98 25.22 -39.35
CA ASP A 28 4.66 24.65 -39.64
C ASP A 28 3.59 25.66 -39.23
N THR A 29 2.93 26.26 -40.19
CA THR A 29 1.93 27.31 -39.94
C THR A 29 0.57 26.76 -39.50
N THR A 30 0.30 25.48 -39.76
CA THR A 30 -0.92 24.80 -39.30
C THR A 30 -0.82 24.51 -37.81
N ASN A 31 0.24 23.81 -37.40
CA ASN A 31 0.45 23.41 -36.01
C ASN A 31 1.18 24.48 -35.19
N LYS A 32 1.67 25.55 -35.83
CA LYS A 32 2.44 26.62 -35.19
C LYS A 32 3.67 26.10 -34.43
N THR A 33 4.34 25.12 -35.03
CA THR A 33 5.54 24.50 -34.47
C THR A 33 6.74 24.73 -35.41
N LEU A 34 7.93 24.63 -34.85
CA LEU A 34 9.16 24.57 -35.65
C LEU A 34 9.46 23.13 -35.97
N ARG A 35 10.15 22.91 -37.12
CA ARG A 35 10.73 21.62 -37.51
C ARG A 35 12.22 21.82 -37.77
N VAL A 36 13.01 20.85 -37.36
CA VAL A 36 14.44 20.78 -37.64
C VAL A 36 14.68 19.66 -38.64
N HIS A 37 15.49 19.91 -39.65
CA HIS A 37 15.79 18.96 -40.70
C HIS A 37 17.22 18.42 -40.56
N ASP A 38 17.39 17.13 -40.89
CA ASP A 38 18.66 16.41 -40.87
C ASP A 38 19.27 16.20 -42.26
N GLY A 39 18.57 16.62 -43.31
CA GLY A 39 18.97 16.44 -44.69
C GLY A 39 18.43 15.17 -45.34
N GLU A 40 17.84 14.27 -44.60
CA GLU A 40 17.42 12.93 -45.07
C GLU A 40 15.95 12.66 -44.78
N THR A 41 15.45 13.02 -43.59
CA THR A 41 14.13 12.70 -43.17
C THR A 41 13.09 13.61 -43.83
N LEU A 42 12.13 13.00 -44.56
CA LEU A 42 11.00 13.71 -45.16
C LEU A 42 10.13 14.30 -44.01
N GLY A 43 9.85 15.58 -44.12
CA GLY A 43 9.08 16.31 -43.07
C GLY A 43 9.92 16.82 -41.90
N GLY A 44 11.16 16.34 -41.73
CA GLY A 44 11.97 16.68 -40.57
C GLY A 44 11.33 16.31 -39.23
N PHE A 45 11.90 16.82 -38.15
CA PHE A 45 11.46 16.56 -36.78
C PHE A 45 10.72 17.79 -36.23
N ALA A 46 9.45 17.64 -35.89
CA ALA A 46 8.67 18.69 -35.26
C ALA A 46 9.09 18.89 -33.79
N LEU A 47 9.34 20.12 -33.39
CA LEU A 47 9.57 20.45 -31.99
C LEU A 47 8.25 20.46 -31.23
N ALA A 48 8.22 19.80 -30.09
CA ALA A 48 7.04 19.81 -29.23
C ALA A 48 6.80 21.22 -28.67
N ARG A 49 5.55 21.64 -28.70
CA ARG A 49 5.11 22.86 -28.02
C ARG A 49 4.95 22.56 -26.54
N ALA A 50 5.26 23.51 -25.68
CA ALA A 50 5.12 23.34 -24.24
C ALA A 50 3.67 23.03 -23.79
N ASP A 51 2.68 23.56 -24.53
CA ASP A 51 1.25 23.30 -24.29
C ASP A 51 0.74 21.99 -24.91
N ALA A 52 1.54 21.36 -25.80
CA ALA A 52 1.24 20.07 -26.41
C ALA A 52 2.03 18.91 -25.76
N VAL A 53 2.96 19.21 -24.88
CA VAL A 53 3.62 18.16 -24.06
C VAL A 53 2.64 17.75 -22.97
N PRO A 54 2.19 16.49 -22.92
CA PRO A 54 1.37 16.02 -21.81
C PRO A 54 2.07 16.36 -20.49
N ASN A 55 1.35 17.03 -19.61
CA ASN A 55 1.89 17.30 -18.30
C ASN A 55 2.21 15.94 -17.66
N ALA A 56 3.48 15.69 -17.35
CA ALA A 56 3.94 14.41 -16.82
C ALA A 56 3.18 13.98 -15.53
N PHE A 57 2.44 14.92 -14.95
CA PHE A 57 1.60 14.73 -13.77
C PHE A 57 0.08 14.87 -14.06
N ASP A 58 -0.33 14.86 -15.33
CA ASP A 58 -1.77 14.86 -15.63
C ASP A 58 -2.36 13.45 -15.37
N ILE A 59 -2.76 13.26 -14.14
CA ILE A 59 -3.42 12.05 -13.65
C ILE A 59 -4.72 11.74 -14.42
N THR A 60 -5.34 12.74 -15.03
CA THR A 60 -6.60 12.57 -15.74
C THR A 60 -6.44 11.82 -17.07
N SER A 61 -5.24 11.83 -17.64
CA SER A 61 -4.92 11.12 -18.89
C SER A 61 -4.55 9.65 -18.69
N VAL A 62 -4.34 9.23 -17.46
CA VAL A 62 -3.94 7.85 -17.14
C VAL A 62 -5.16 6.94 -17.12
N SER A 63 -5.13 5.87 -17.89
CA SER A 63 -6.26 4.95 -18.00
C SER A 63 -6.59 4.26 -16.66
N ALA A 64 -7.88 3.96 -16.45
CA ALA A 64 -8.30 3.17 -15.29
C ALA A 64 -7.56 1.82 -15.18
N ALA A 65 -7.22 1.21 -16.33
CA ALA A 65 -6.44 -0.03 -16.37
C ALA A 65 -5.03 0.15 -15.81
N PHE A 66 -4.37 1.28 -16.09
CA PHE A 66 -3.05 1.57 -15.51
C PHE A 66 -3.13 1.70 -13.99
N TRP A 67 -4.11 2.44 -13.48
CA TRP A 67 -4.32 2.57 -12.03
C TRP A 67 -4.60 1.23 -11.38
N THR A 68 -5.47 0.40 -11.99
CA THR A 68 -5.76 -0.94 -11.48
C THR A 68 -4.48 -1.79 -11.40
N THR A 69 -3.64 -1.76 -12.45
CA THR A 69 -2.37 -2.49 -12.47
C THR A 69 -1.39 -1.95 -11.43
N LEU A 70 -1.26 -0.62 -11.34
CA LEU A 70 -0.36 0.01 -10.36
C LEU A 70 -0.79 -0.32 -8.93
N PHE A 71 -2.07 -0.19 -8.62
CA PHE A 71 -2.59 -0.51 -7.29
C PHE A 71 -2.48 -2.00 -6.96
N SER A 72 -2.75 -2.90 -7.92
CA SER A 72 -2.56 -4.34 -7.69
C SER A 72 -1.09 -4.70 -7.45
N THR A 73 -0.18 -4.08 -8.18
CA THR A 73 1.27 -4.28 -7.98
C THR A 73 1.73 -3.69 -6.64
N TYR A 74 1.20 -2.52 -6.27
CA TYR A 74 1.50 -1.91 -4.96
C TYR A 74 0.96 -2.78 -3.82
N GLN A 75 -0.26 -3.28 -3.94
CA GLN A 75 -0.88 -4.19 -2.97
C GLN A 75 -0.06 -5.48 -2.78
N THR A 76 0.48 -6.05 -3.87
CA THR A 76 1.33 -7.25 -3.80
C THR A 76 2.69 -6.99 -3.14
N ASN A 77 3.19 -5.77 -3.18
CA ASN A 77 4.49 -5.39 -2.60
C ASN A 77 4.39 -4.64 -1.27
N SER A 78 3.18 -4.25 -0.84
CA SER A 78 2.94 -3.61 0.46
C SER A 78 2.89 -4.67 1.56
N ILE A 79 3.21 -4.27 2.78
CA ILE A 79 2.97 -5.11 3.96
C ILE A 79 1.47 -5.35 4.06
N GLN A 80 1.06 -6.57 3.78
CA GLN A 80 -0.33 -6.98 3.96
C GLN A 80 -0.54 -7.38 5.41
N SER A 81 -1.61 -6.92 5.99
CA SER A 81 -2.02 -7.33 7.33
C SER A 81 -3.41 -7.94 7.29
N GLU A 82 -3.61 -8.94 8.11
CA GLU A 82 -4.88 -9.58 8.34
C GLU A 82 -5.16 -9.57 9.84
N THR A 83 -6.37 -9.23 10.22
CA THR A 83 -6.83 -9.29 11.62
C THR A 83 -7.99 -10.26 11.71
N SER A 84 -7.91 -11.19 12.64
CA SER A 84 -8.99 -12.15 12.89
C SER A 84 -10.24 -11.48 13.47
N ASP A 85 -11.35 -12.19 13.38
CA ASP A 85 -12.50 -11.87 14.21
C ASP A 85 -12.19 -12.01 15.71
N LEU A 86 -13.03 -11.40 16.54
CA LEU A 86 -12.91 -11.50 17.99
C LEU A 86 -13.21 -12.92 18.47
N THR A 87 -12.18 -13.58 18.98
CA THR A 87 -12.28 -14.95 19.50
C THR A 87 -12.53 -14.95 21.01
N THR A 88 -13.42 -15.82 21.45
CA THR A 88 -13.69 -16.02 22.90
C THR A 88 -12.49 -16.67 23.56
N ILE A 89 -12.08 -16.13 24.69
CA ILE A 89 -11.03 -16.70 25.51
C ILE A 89 -11.62 -17.84 26.31
N THR A 90 -11.11 -19.04 26.07
CA THR A 90 -11.54 -20.24 26.77
C THR A 90 -10.52 -20.69 27.82
N ASN A 91 -10.95 -21.54 28.71
CA ASN A 91 -10.09 -22.18 29.71
C ASN A 91 -9.27 -23.35 29.09
N SER A 92 -8.61 -23.07 27.98
CA SER A 92 -7.78 -24.01 27.21
C SER A 92 -6.30 -23.66 27.39
N PRO A 93 -5.39 -24.62 27.28
CA PRO A 93 -3.97 -24.32 27.34
C PRO A 93 -3.47 -23.45 26.18
N TYR A 94 -4.29 -23.26 25.16
CA TYR A 94 -4.04 -22.36 24.06
C TYR A 94 -5.32 -21.80 23.45
N ILE A 95 -5.20 -20.67 22.78
CA ILE A 95 -6.23 -20.06 21.95
C ILE A 95 -5.72 -20.12 20.51
N ASP A 96 -6.49 -20.67 19.60
CA ASP A 96 -6.13 -20.88 18.22
C ASP A 96 -7.04 -20.10 17.28
N CYS A 97 -6.50 -19.51 16.24
CA CYS A 97 -7.26 -18.83 15.21
C CYS A 97 -6.71 -19.21 13.83
N THR A 98 -7.60 -19.55 12.91
CA THR A 98 -7.26 -19.80 11.52
C THR A 98 -7.37 -18.50 10.74
N MET A 99 -6.33 -18.18 9.97
CA MET A 99 -6.29 -17.00 9.13
C MET A 99 -6.64 -17.36 7.67
N VAL A 100 -7.03 -16.36 6.90
CA VAL A 100 -7.41 -16.54 5.49
C VAL A 100 -6.18 -16.84 4.63
N TYR A 101 -5.09 -16.13 4.85
CA TYR A 101 -3.84 -16.38 4.13
C TYR A 101 -3.10 -17.59 4.70
N ASN A 102 -2.54 -18.40 3.81
CA ASN A 102 -1.83 -19.65 4.16
C ASN A 102 -0.29 -19.51 4.15
N GLN A 103 0.22 -18.30 4.34
CA GLN A 103 1.65 -18.01 4.37
C GLN A 103 2.11 -17.73 5.79
N ILE A 104 3.35 -18.10 6.09
CA ILE A 104 3.96 -17.72 7.38
C ILE A 104 4.19 -16.20 7.39
N PRO A 105 3.60 -15.46 8.34
CA PRO A 105 3.74 -14.01 8.42
C PRO A 105 5.11 -13.61 8.95
N LYS A 106 5.51 -12.38 8.63
CA LYS A 106 6.71 -11.75 9.22
C LYS A 106 6.53 -11.44 10.70
N THR A 107 5.32 -11.03 11.07
CA THR A 107 4.98 -10.74 12.47
C THR A 107 3.56 -11.19 12.77
N ALA A 108 3.34 -11.53 14.02
CA ALA A 108 2.03 -11.82 14.57
C ALA A 108 1.89 -11.16 15.95
N THR A 109 0.72 -10.61 16.24
CA THR A 109 0.38 -10.01 17.52
C THR A 109 -0.96 -10.53 18.01
N ALA A 110 -1.14 -10.54 19.32
CA ALA A 110 -2.41 -10.85 19.95
C ALA A 110 -2.86 -9.64 20.77
N THR A 111 -4.10 -9.23 20.59
CA THR A 111 -4.70 -8.06 21.25
C THR A 111 -5.95 -8.49 22.02
N LEU A 112 -6.01 -8.15 23.29
CA LEU A 112 -7.20 -8.31 24.12
C LEU A 112 -8.13 -7.12 23.89
N VAL A 113 -9.41 -7.40 23.77
CA VAL A 113 -10.46 -6.39 23.59
C VAL A 113 -11.46 -6.51 24.73
N CYS A 114 -11.60 -5.45 25.51
CA CYS A 114 -12.50 -5.41 26.64
C CYS A 114 -13.97 -5.48 26.19
N GLN A 115 -14.72 -6.41 26.70
CA GLN A 115 -16.15 -6.57 26.39
C GLN A 115 -17.06 -6.12 27.57
N SER A 116 -16.48 -6.03 28.76
CA SER A 116 -17.14 -5.53 29.96
C SER A 116 -16.11 -4.85 30.85
N PRO A 117 -16.40 -3.69 31.43
CA PRO A 117 -15.41 -2.92 32.19
C PRO A 117 -14.69 -3.74 33.25
N GLU A 118 -13.35 -3.71 33.23
CA GLU A 118 -12.48 -4.41 34.16
C GLU A 118 -11.08 -3.79 34.18
N ALA A 119 -10.40 -3.81 35.31
CA ALA A 119 -9.04 -3.30 35.48
C ALA A 119 -8.83 -1.85 34.96
N GLY A 120 -9.86 -1.01 35.06
CA GLY A 120 -9.84 0.38 34.57
C GLY A 120 -10.06 0.53 33.07
N TYR A 121 -10.29 -0.55 32.34
CA TYR A 121 -10.62 -0.53 30.91
C TYR A 121 -12.12 -0.45 30.68
N SER A 122 -12.51 0.22 29.62
CA SER A 122 -13.88 0.32 29.12
C SER A 122 -14.13 -0.66 27.98
N ILE A 123 -15.39 -0.85 27.60
CA ILE A 123 -15.75 -1.66 26.42
C ILE A 123 -15.02 -1.13 25.20
N ASP A 124 -14.53 -2.04 24.38
CA ASP A 124 -13.74 -1.82 23.17
C ASP A 124 -12.32 -1.24 23.38
N ASP A 125 -11.89 -1.02 24.63
CA ASP A 125 -10.47 -0.76 24.90
C ASP A 125 -9.62 -1.97 24.48
N GLU A 126 -8.51 -1.69 23.80
CA GLU A 126 -7.59 -2.69 23.27
C GLU A 126 -6.27 -2.68 24.05
N VAL A 127 -5.79 -3.86 24.38
CA VAL A 127 -4.52 -4.04 25.08
C VAL A 127 -3.74 -5.16 24.43
N CYS A 128 -2.45 -4.96 24.20
CA CYS A 128 -1.60 -6.08 23.79
C CYS A 128 -1.68 -7.20 24.83
N ALA A 129 -1.89 -8.42 24.37
CA ALA A 129 -1.88 -9.58 25.25
C ALA A 129 -0.45 -9.83 25.75
N PHE A 130 -0.09 -9.24 26.89
CA PHE A 130 1.18 -9.49 27.54
C PHE A 130 1.06 -10.64 28.53
N GLY A 131 2.02 -11.53 28.46
CA GLY A 131 2.41 -12.44 29.52
C GLY A 131 1.34 -13.33 30.11
N VAL A 132 1.58 -14.58 29.95
CA VAL A 132 0.95 -15.63 30.70
C VAL A 132 2.02 -16.28 31.55
N GLY A 133 1.79 -16.38 32.84
CA GLY A 133 2.76 -16.96 33.76
C GLY A 133 3.83 -15.99 34.29
N ASN A 134 4.55 -16.41 35.28
CA ASN A 134 5.46 -15.59 36.08
C ASN A 134 6.60 -14.88 35.32
N TYR A 135 6.82 -15.15 34.06
CA TYR A 135 7.90 -14.56 33.26
C TYR A 135 7.58 -14.58 31.76
N GLY A 136 7.19 -13.46 31.21
CA GLY A 136 7.43 -13.22 29.80
C GLY A 136 6.22 -13.15 28.89
N CYS A 137 6.51 -12.76 27.68
CA CYS A 137 5.54 -12.62 26.59
C CYS A 137 4.79 -13.92 26.34
N PRO A 138 3.52 -13.85 25.97
CA PRO A 138 2.77 -15.02 25.54
C PRO A 138 3.54 -15.70 24.39
N ASN A 139 3.65 -17.00 24.44
CA ASN A 139 4.19 -17.78 23.34
C ASN A 139 3.18 -17.78 22.21
N LEU A 140 3.33 -16.82 21.31
CA LEU A 140 2.54 -16.73 20.09
C LEU A 140 3.28 -17.48 18.99
N ASN A 141 2.66 -18.54 18.49
CA ASN A 141 3.21 -19.34 17.40
C ASN A 141 2.35 -19.19 16.14
N THR A 142 3.02 -19.22 15.01
CA THR A 142 2.37 -19.29 13.69
C THR A 142 2.84 -20.57 12.99
N TYR A 143 1.91 -21.30 12.39
CA TYR A 143 2.23 -22.51 11.63
C TYR A 143 1.18 -22.74 10.54
N VAL A 144 1.53 -23.46 9.50
CA VAL A 144 0.62 -23.84 8.43
C VAL A 144 0.26 -25.31 8.60
N GLU A 145 -1.02 -25.61 8.68
CA GLU A 145 -1.55 -26.97 8.74
C GLU A 145 -2.69 -27.13 7.75
N SER A 146 -2.65 -28.17 6.95
CA SER A 146 -3.66 -28.47 5.92
C SER A 146 -3.94 -27.31 4.95
N GLY A 147 -2.95 -26.49 4.69
CA GLY A 147 -3.06 -25.32 3.79
C GLY A 147 -3.69 -24.08 4.42
N ALA A 148 -3.88 -24.04 5.73
CA ALA A 148 -4.35 -22.89 6.47
C ALA A 148 -3.28 -22.39 7.44
N LEU A 149 -3.15 -21.07 7.59
CA LEU A 149 -2.32 -20.47 8.62
C LEU A 149 -3.06 -20.49 9.95
N HIS A 150 -2.42 -20.99 10.97
CA HIS A 150 -2.87 -20.95 12.35
C HIS A 150 -2.01 -19.98 13.14
N VAL A 151 -2.67 -19.15 13.95
CA VAL A 151 -2.03 -18.31 14.96
C VAL A 151 -2.47 -18.80 16.31
N ARG A 152 -1.53 -19.30 17.10
CA ARG A 152 -1.81 -19.94 18.38
C ARG A 152 -1.10 -19.22 19.52
N LEU A 153 -1.90 -18.77 20.48
CA LEU A 153 -1.43 -18.23 21.73
C LEU A 153 -1.48 -19.32 22.81
N TYR A 154 -0.32 -19.71 23.33
CA TYR A 154 -0.26 -20.62 24.47
C TYR A 154 -0.50 -19.87 25.76
N VAL A 155 -1.51 -20.31 26.47
CA VAL A 155 -1.93 -19.76 27.77
C VAL A 155 -1.50 -20.73 28.87
N ASN A 156 -0.47 -20.38 29.62
CA ASN A 156 -0.01 -21.24 30.70
C ASN A 156 -0.86 -21.00 31.95
N GLU A 157 -1.34 -22.07 32.57
CA GLU A 157 -2.09 -22.05 33.84
C GLU A 157 -3.34 -21.16 33.86
N GLN A 158 -3.92 -20.88 32.68
CA GLN A 158 -5.22 -20.23 32.54
C GLN A 158 -5.30 -18.78 33.06
N ASN A 159 -4.17 -18.15 33.29
CA ASN A 159 -4.12 -16.77 33.77
C ASN A 159 -3.60 -15.84 32.68
N ILE A 160 -4.45 -14.98 32.19
CA ILE A 160 -4.08 -13.86 31.33
C ILE A 160 -4.09 -12.60 32.18
N TRP A 161 -3.01 -11.84 32.12
CA TRP A 161 -2.84 -10.63 32.89
C TRP A 161 -2.89 -9.41 32.00
N VAL A 162 -3.47 -8.36 32.53
CA VAL A 162 -3.32 -7.00 32.00
C VAL A 162 -2.79 -6.10 33.10
N PHE A 163 -2.12 -5.04 32.74
CA PHE A 163 -1.82 -4.00 33.69
C PHE A 163 -3.05 -3.12 33.89
N HIS A 164 -3.42 -2.86 35.11
CA HIS A 164 -4.51 -1.95 35.42
C HIS A 164 -4.22 -0.57 34.82
N LYS A 165 -5.21 -0.01 34.10
CA LYS A 165 -5.03 1.21 33.28
C LYS A 165 -4.59 2.43 34.09
N THR A 166 -4.91 2.47 35.38
CA THR A 166 -4.68 3.64 36.25
C THR A 166 -3.36 3.56 37.03
N ASP A 167 -3.02 2.40 37.58
CA ASP A 167 -1.90 2.24 38.52
C ASP A 167 -0.84 1.24 38.05
N ALA A 168 -1.02 0.67 36.87
CA ALA A 168 -0.16 -0.33 36.26
C ALA A 168 0.06 -1.59 37.11
N THR A 169 -0.87 -1.92 38.03
CA THR A 169 -0.78 -3.18 38.78
C THR A 169 -1.16 -4.37 37.91
N PRO A 170 -0.41 -5.48 37.92
CA PRO A 170 -0.77 -6.69 37.20
C PRO A 170 -2.10 -7.24 37.73
N THR A 171 -3.05 -7.46 36.87
CA THR A 171 -4.40 -7.92 37.22
C THR A 171 -4.79 -9.09 36.31
N ASN A 172 -5.22 -10.20 36.90
CA ASN A 172 -5.83 -11.28 36.15
C ASN A 172 -7.16 -10.84 35.55
N ILE A 173 -7.37 -11.14 34.28
CA ILE A 173 -8.63 -10.84 33.64
C ILE A 173 -9.67 -11.92 33.90
N THR A 174 -10.92 -11.52 33.93
CA THR A 174 -12.06 -12.44 33.87
C THR A 174 -12.34 -12.82 32.44
N LEU A 175 -12.10 -14.07 32.05
CA LEU A 175 -12.06 -14.49 30.64
C LEU A 175 -13.30 -14.11 29.83
N ASN A 176 -14.49 -14.17 30.40
CA ASN A 176 -15.73 -13.82 29.72
C ASN A 176 -15.96 -12.31 29.54
N LYS A 177 -15.14 -11.47 30.15
CA LYS A 177 -15.17 -10.02 29.98
C LYS A 177 -14.24 -9.53 28.86
N TRP A 178 -13.49 -10.42 28.28
CA TRP A 178 -12.52 -10.12 27.25
C TRP A 178 -12.65 -11.05 26.05
N LYS A 179 -12.31 -10.54 24.90
CA LYS A 179 -12.07 -11.33 23.69
C LYS A 179 -10.66 -11.06 23.19
N ILE A 180 -10.19 -11.93 22.33
CA ILE A 180 -8.86 -11.78 21.72
C ILE A 180 -9.00 -11.72 20.19
N LYS A 181 -8.18 -10.91 19.57
CA LYS A 181 -7.97 -10.93 18.13
C LYS A 181 -6.48 -11.06 17.83
N PHE A 182 -6.18 -11.67 16.70
CA PHE A 182 -4.84 -11.82 16.21
C PHE A 182 -4.64 -10.96 14.97
N THR A 183 -3.50 -10.29 14.88
CA THR A 183 -3.13 -9.55 13.69
C THR A 183 -1.81 -10.10 13.18
N VAL A 184 -1.75 -10.44 11.91
CA VAL A 184 -0.55 -10.93 11.22
C VAL A 184 -0.17 -9.97 10.09
N CYS A 185 1.15 -9.83 9.87
CA CYS A 185 1.68 -9.02 8.77
C CYS A 185 2.61 -9.89 7.91
N TYR A 186 2.43 -9.84 6.60
CA TYR A 186 3.14 -10.63 5.59
C TYR A 186 4.25 -9.85 4.90
#